data_6f5779ea74dab41f2418bb04412e3626
#
_entry.id   6f5779ea74dab41f2418bb04412e3626
#
_cell.length_a   1.000
_cell.length_b   1.000
_cell.length_c   1.000
_cell.angle_alpha   90.00
_cell.angle_beta   90.00
_cell.angle_gamma   90.00
#
_symmetry.space_group_name_H-M   'P 1'
#
loop_
_entity.id
_entity.type
_entity.pdbx_description
1 polymer ?
#
loop_
_entity_poly.entity_id
_entity_poly.type
_entity_poly.pdbx_seq_one_letter_code
_entity_poly.pdbx_strand_id
1 'polypeptide(L)'
;MSGHSKWASIKHSKGKADKQRSKVFSKLSKEISVAAKLGDKDPAMNPRLRSAIQAAKSANMPKDNIERAIAKSSVNSETNYENLRYEGFGPDKIAVIVEALTDNKNRTASNIRSIFVKSGGNLGTQGSASHNFNQLGIIKIDKKEISDEQIFELAIESGADECISNDEFHEIQCPMSEIYNVKKNLEKTIANFISTEIEWVPLSSADVEKDKVEAAIEFLESLEDDDDVQSVYSNINFKNS
;
A
#
# COMPACT_ATOMS: atom_id res chain seq x y z
N MET A 1 -7.11 -10.74 11.57
CA MET A 1 -6.41 -10.47 10.30
C MET A 1 -7.04 -9.24 9.69
N SER A 2 -6.26 -8.22 9.35
CA SER A 2 -6.79 -7.04 8.69
C SER A 2 -7.32 -7.44 7.30
N GLY A 3 -8.46 -6.87 6.86
CA GLY A 3 -9.05 -7.16 5.55
C GLY A 3 -8.11 -6.86 4.38
N HIS A 4 -7.15 -5.96 4.59
CA HIS A 4 -6.14 -5.58 3.60
C HIS A 4 -5.13 -6.71 3.31
N SER A 5 -4.67 -7.43 4.34
CA SER A 5 -3.78 -8.60 4.16
C SER A 5 -4.47 -9.73 3.39
N LYS A 6 -5.77 -9.95 3.63
CA LYS A 6 -6.54 -10.98 2.93
C LYS A 6 -6.85 -10.59 1.49
N TRP A 7 -7.09 -9.30 1.23
CA TRP A 7 -7.24 -8.76 -0.11
C TRP A 7 -5.95 -8.90 -0.94
N ALA A 8 -4.80 -8.58 -0.35
CA ALA A 8 -3.50 -8.75 -1.01
C ALA A 8 -3.25 -10.22 -1.42
N SER A 9 -3.60 -11.20 -0.56
CA SER A 9 -3.45 -12.62 -0.88
C SER A 9 -4.41 -13.12 -1.97
N ILE A 10 -5.64 -12.62 -2.04
CA ILE A 10 -6.60 -12.95 -3.10
C ILE A 10 -6.12 -12.43 -4.46
N LYS A 11 -5.49 -11.26 -4.49
CA LYS A 11 -4.91 -10.64 -5.68
C LYS A 11 -3.84 -11.52 -6.35
N HIS A 12 -3.05 -12.25 -5.58
CA HIS A 12 -2.00 -13.13 -6.10
C HIS A 12 -2.52 -14.42 -6.75
N SER A 13 -3.76 -14.81 -6.51
CA SER A 13 -4.30 -16.11 -6.93
C SER A 13 -4.90 -16.17 -8.34
N LYS A 14 -5.14 -15.05 -9.02
CA LYS A 14 -5.76 -15.03 -10.36
C LYS A 14 -4.83 -14.48 -11.44
N GLY A 15 -4.30 -15.39 -12.26
CA GLY A 15 -3.35 -15.21 -13.35
C GLY A 15 -3.62 -14.11 -14.39
N LYS A 16 -3.13 -12.91 -14.10
CA LYS A 16 -2.85 -11.85 -15.08
C LYS A 16 -1.45 -11.27 -14.81
N ALA A 17 -0.48 -12.14 -14.57
CA ALA A 17 0.83 -11.80 -14.01
C ALA A 17 1.58 -10.67 -14.73
N ASP A 18 1.63 -10.67 -16.06
CA ASP A 18 2.48 -9.71 -16.79
C ASP A 18 1.90 -8.28 -16.85
N LYS A 19 0.58 -8.17 -17.04
CA LYS A 19 -0.09 -6.84 -17.08
C LYS A 19 -0.09 -6.18 -15.69
N GLN A 20 -0.32 -6.95 -14.65
CA GLN A 20 -0.24 -6.49 -13.26
C GLN A 20 1.20 -6.09 -12.89
N ARG A 21 2.20 -6.88 -13.30
CA ARG A 21 3.61 -6.56 -13.08
C ARG A 21 4.02 -5.24 -13.73
N SER A 22 3.57 -4.99 -14.96
CA SER A 22 3.84 -3.74 -15.66
C SER A 22 3.22 -2.53 -14.94
N LYS A 23 1.99 -2.65 -14.44
CA LYS A 23 1.33 -1.60 -13.65
C LYS A 23 2.05 -1.33 -12.32
N VAL A 24 2.40 -2.38 -11.58
CA VAL A 24 3.17 -2.25 -10.34
C VAL A 24 4.48 -1.53 -10.61
N PHE A 25 5.21 -1.90 -11.65
CA PHE A 25 6.47 -1.23 -12.02
C PHE A 25 6.26 0.24 -12.41
N SER A 26 5.17 0.57 -13.10
CA SER A 26 4.84 1.95 -13.45
C SER A 26 4.60 2.81 -12.21
N LYS A 27 3.80 2.30 -11.25
CA LYS A 27 3.51 2.98 -9.98
C LYS A 27 4.77 3.18 -9.14
N LEU A 28 5.57 2.15 -8.98
CA LEU A 28 6.84 2.21 -8.25
C LEU A 28 7.84 3.16 -8.92
N SER A 29 7.93 3.17 -10.25
CA SER A 29 8.76 4.12 -10.99
C SER A 29 8.31 5.56 -10.81
N LYS A 30 6.99 5.81 -10.77
CA LYS A 30 6.41 7.12 -10.49
C LYS A 30 6.78 7.58 -9.08
N GLU A 31 6.57 6.71 -8.08
CA GLU A 31 6.91 7.00 -6.68
C GLU A 31 8.42 7.31 -6.49
N ILE A 32 9.31 6.48 -7.06
CA ILE A 32 10.76 6.70 -7.03
C ILE A 32 11.12 8.05 -7.64
N SER A 33 10.57 8.38 -8.82
CA SER A 33 10.86 9.63 -9.51
C SER A 33 10.41 10.85 -8.72
N VAL A 34 9.22 10.77 -8.10
CA VAL A 34 8.68 11.86 -7.28
C VAL A 34 9.45 11.99 -5.97
N ALA A 35 9.77 10.89 -5.31
CA ALA A 35 10.56 10.91 -4.08
C ALA A 35 11.95 11.54 -4.31
N ALA A 36 12.62 11.18 -5.42
CA ALA A 36 13.90 11.75 -5.81
C ALA A 36 13.81 13.22 -6.26
N LYS A 37 12.64 13.65 -6.79
CA LYS A 37 12.42 15.06 -7.20
C LYS A 37 12.16 15.97 -6.00
N LEU A 38 11.41 15.49 -5.00
CA LEU A 38 11.00 16.28 -3.83
C LEU A 38 12.02 16.26 -2.70
N GLY A 39 12.96 15.33 -2.72
CA GLY A 39 14.02 15.18 -1.71
C GLY A 39 15.39 14.99 -2.33
N ASP A 40 16.29 14.36 -1.60
CA ASP A 40 17.62 13.99 -2.09
C ASP A 40 17.54 12.76 -3.01
N LYS A 41 18.43 12.69 -4.00
CA LYS A 41 18.58 11.52 -4.89
C LYS A 41 19.39 10.39 -4.25
N ASP A 42 20.08 10.67 -3.16
CA ASP A 42 20.74 9.66 -2.35
C ASP A 42 19.71 9.00 -1.41
N PRO A 43 19.45 7.71 -1.54
CA PRO A 43 18.55 7.00 -0.64
C PRO A 43 18.98 7.04 0.83
N ALA A 44 20.26 7.24 1.13
CA ALA A 44 20.75 7.40 2.50
C ALA A 44 20.18 8.67 3.17
N MET A 45 19.99 9.73 2.38
CA MET A 45 19.50 11.03 2.84
C MET A 45 17.98 11.22 2.62
N ASN A 46 17.32 10.30 1.91
CA ASN A 46 15.91 10.40 1.55
C ASN A 46 15.14 9.14 1.97
N PRO A 47 14.48 9.14 3.14
CA PRO A 47 13.72 7.99 3.65
C PRO A 47 12.60 7.54 2.70
N ARG A 48 11.87 8.47 2.06
CA ARG A 48 10.82 8.16 1.08
C ARG A 48 11.38 7.43 -0.13
N LEU A 49 12.49 7.90 -0.68
CA LEU A 49 13.16 7.25 -1.81
C LEU A 49 13.69 5.87 -1.42
N ARG A 50 14.24 5.73 -0.22
CA ARG A 50 14.72 4.44 0.30
C ARG A 50 13.59 3.41 0.40
N SER A 51 12.43 3.80 0.95
CA SER A 51 11.24 2.92 1.03
C SER A 51 10.72 2.55 -0.36
N ALA A 52 10.64 3.50 -1.29
CA ALA A 52 10.20 3.24 -2.66
C ALA A 52 11.16 2.28 -3.40
N ILE A 53 12.47 2.43 -3.23
CA ILE A 53 13.48 1.51 -3.80
C ILE A 53 13.35 0.13 -3.17
N GLN A 54 13.11 0.03 -1.87
CA GLN A 54 12.91 -1.24 -1.19
C GLN A 54 11.68 -1.97 -1.75
N ALA A 55 10.54 -1.30 -1.87
CA ALA A 55 9.32 -1.85 -2.47
C ALA A 55 9.55 -2.31 -3.92
N ALA A 56 10.32 -1.53 -4.71
CA ALA A 56 10.67 -1.89 -6.07
C ALA A 56 11.52 -3.17 -6.15
N LYS A 57 12.51 -3.32 -5.25
CA LYS A 57 13.34 -4.53 -5.16
C LYS A 57 12.50 -5.74 -4.75
N SER A 58 11.62 -5.61 -3.77
CA SER A 58 10.70 -6.67 -3.33
C SER A 58 9.74 -7.11 -4.45
N ALA A 59 9.34 -6.16 -5.32
CA ALA A 59 8.56 -6.46 -6.53
C ALA A 59 9.42 -7.05 -7.68
N ASN A 60 10.70 -7.33 -7.46
CA ASN A 60 11.66 -7.80 -8.48
C ASN A 60 11.82 -6.84 -9.67
N MET A 61 11.77 -5.53 -9.42
CA MET A 61 12.05 -4.52 -10.45
C MET A 61 13.55 -4.55 -10.79
N PRO A 62 13.93 -4.62 -12.10
CA PRO A 62 15.32 -4.57 -12.51
C PRO A 62 16.02 -3.28 -12.02
N LYS A 63 17.28 -3.41 -11.62
CA LYS A 63 18.10 -2.29 -11.11
C LYS A 63 18.13 -1.10 -12.09
N ASP A 64 18.27 -1.37 -13.39
CA ASP A 64 18.29 -0.35 -14.44
C ASP A 64 16.97 0.47 -14.49
N ASN A 65 15.83 -0.15 -14.15
CA ASN A 65 14.54 0.56 -14.09
C ASN A 65 14.50 1.51 -12.89
N ILE A 66 15.03 1.09 -11.74
CA ILE A 66 15.14 1.90 -10.54
C ILE A 66 16.05 3.10 -10.82
N GLU A 67 17.24 2.88 -11.38
CA GLU A 67 18.20 3.93 -11.72
C GLU A 67 17.62 4.93 -12.74
N ARG A 68 16.93 4.43 -13.76
CA ARG A 68 16.24 5.30 -14.73
C ARG A 68 15.13 6.12 -14.08
N ALA A 69 14.37 5.57 -13.13
CA ALA A 69 13.35 6.31 -12.41
C ALA A 69 13.94 7.43 -11.56
N ILE A 70 15.07 7.19 -10.88
CA ILE A 70 15.81 8.23 -10.14
C ILE A 70 16.35 9.30 -11.09
N ALA A 71 16.98 8.90 -12.20
CA ALA A 71 17.53 9.82 -13.19
C ALA A 71 16.46 10.72 -13.83
N LYS A 72 15.24 10.18 -14.03
CA LYS A 72 14.11 10.93 -14.59
C LYS A 72 13.71 12.14 -13.75
N SER A 73 13.98 12.12 -12.44
CA SER A 73 13.75 13.26 -11.54
C SER A 73 14.60 14.49 -11.89
N SER A 74 15.71 14.31 -12.64
CA SER A 74 16.63 15.38 -13.06
C SER A 74 16.19 16.10 -14.32
N VAL A 75 15.31 15.48 -15.11
CA VAL A 75 14.78 16.14 -16.30
C VAL A 75 13.77 17.18 -15.81
N ASN A 76 13.96 18.44 -16.20
CA ASN A 76 13.06 19.56 -15.93
C ASN A 76 11.67 19.27 -16.55
N SER A 77 10.95 18.32 -15.98
CA SER A 77 9.54 18.15 -16.30
C SER A 77 8.76 19.16 -15.45
N GLU A 78 8.03 20.05 -16.09
CA GLU A 78 7.08 20.97 -15.44
C GLU A 78 5.95 20.21 -14.72
N THR A 79 5.97 18.87 -14.79
CA THR A 79 4.98 17.99 -14.20
C THR A 79 5.12 18.02 -12.68
N ASN A 80 4.21 18.68 -12.02
CA ASN A 80 4.11 18.68 -10.57
C ASN A 80 3.12 17.60 -10.14
N TYR A 81 3.64 16.59 -9.44
CA TYR A 81 2.81 15.56 -8.83
C TYR A 81 2.32 15.99 -7.46
N GLU A 82 1.03 15.74 -7.20
CA GLU A 82 0.38 15.96 -5.92
C GLU A 82 -0.05 14.62 -5.32
N ASN A 83 0.15 14.44 -4.01
CA ASN A 83 -0.44 13.34 -3.26
C ASN A 83 -1.85 13.74 -2.87
N LEU A 84 -2.83 12.96 -3.26
CA LEU A 84 -4.24 13.18 -2.99
C LEU A 84 -4.85 11.95 -2.32
N ARG A 85 -5.77 12.19 -1.39
CA ARG A 85 -6.54 11.15 -0.75
C ARG A 85 -8.02 11.33 -1.07
N TYR A 86 -8.64 10.24 -1.48
CA TYR A 86 -10.07 10.16 -1.72
C TYR A 86 -10.68 9.17 -0.73
N GLU A 87 -11.85 9.47 -0.25
CA GLU A 87 -12.54 8.68 0.75
C GLU A 87 -13.99 8.45 0.32
N GLY A 88 -14.52 7.27 0.61
CA GLY A 88 -15.90 6.97 0.25
C GLY A 88 -16.34 5.60 0.76
N PHE A 89 -17.52 5.23 0.30
CA PHE A 89 -18.13 3.95 0.63
C PHE A 89 -18.43 3.20 -0.66
N GLY A 90 -17.90 1.98 -0.76
CA GLY A 90 -18.16 1.06 -1.86
C GLY A 90 -19.47 0.28 -1.68
N PRO A 91 -19.68 -0.77 -2.49
CA PRO A 91 -20.81 -1.69 -2.32
C PRO A 91 -20.90 -2.18 -0.88
N ASP A 92 -22.11 -2.40 -0.38
CA ASP A 92 -22.39 -2.83 1.00
C ASP A 92 -21.80 -1.93 2.09
N LYS A 93 -21.58 -0.64 1.75
CA LYS A 93 -21.05 0.38 2.68
C LYS A 93 -19.65 0.07 3.20
N ILE A 94 -18.85 -0.72 2.46
CA ILE A 94 -17.45 -0.87 2.80
C ILE A 94 -16.76 0.49 2.76
N ALA A 95 -16.08 0.86 3.83
CA ALA A 95 -15.30 2.09 3.88
C ALA A 95 -14.02 1.92 3.06
N VAL A 96 -13.70 2.92 2.24
CA VAL A 96 -12.55 2.88 1.35
C VAL A 96 -11.78 4.18 1.40
N ILE A 97 -10.44 4.06 1.49
CA ILE A 97 -9.49 5.15 1.34
C ILE A 97 -8.64 4.85 0.11
N VAL A 98 -8.52 5.83 -0.78
CA VAL A 98 -7.71 5.75 -2.00
C VAL A 98 -6.62 6.81 -1.92
N GLU A 99 -5.37 6.41 -1.95
CA GLU A 99 -4.23 7.32 -2.07
C GLU A 99 -3.76 7.36 -3.51
N ALA A 100 -3.62 8.56 -4.04
CA ALA A 100 -3.26 8.81 -5.42
C ALA A 100 -2.07 9.77 -5.53
N LEU A 101 -1.24 9.55 -6.54
CA LEU A 101 -0.15 10.41 -6.93
C LEU A 101 -0.39 10.84 -8.38
N THR A 102 -0.76 12.10 -8.58
CA THR A 102 -1.22 12.59 -9.88
C THR A 102 -0.64 13.94 -10.26
N ASP A 103 -0.52 14.16 -11.54
CA ASP A 103 -0.24 15.46 -12.16
C ASP A 103 -1.51 16.20 -12.59
N ASN A 104 -2.69 15.56 -12.47
CA ASN A 104 -3.99 16.13 -12.85
C ASN A 104 -5.11 15.68 -11.91
N LYS A 105 -5.31 16.45 -10.86
CA LYS A 105 -6.32 16.19 -9.83
C LYS A 105 -7.75 16.08 -10.35
N ASN A 106 -8.10 16.82 -11.40
CA ASN A 106 -9.46 16.80 -11.97
C ASN A 106 -9.72 15.49 -12.70
N ARG A 107 -8.75 15.01 -13.48
CA ARG A 107 -8.81 13.70 -14.14
C ARG A 107 -8.98 12.59 -13.10
N THR A 108 -8.11 12.56 -12.11
CA THR A 108 -8.12 11.53 -11.07
C THR A 108 -9.41 11.54 -10.27
N ALA A 109 -9.89 12.71 -9.85
CA ALA A 109 -11.16 12.83 -9.12
C ALA A 109 -12.36 12.33 -9.97
N SER A 110 -12.37 12.63 -11.26
CA SER A 110 -13.42 12.18 -12.19
C SER A 110 -13.40 10.66 -12.37
N ASN A 111 -12.22 10.07 -12.54
CA ASN A 111 -12.05 8.64 -12.71
C ASN A 111 -12.50 7.88 -11.45
N ILE A 112 -11.97 8.26 -10.29
CA ILE A 112 -12.32 7.63 -9.01
C ILE A 112 -13.82 7.74 -8.74
N ARG A 113 -14.42 8.92 -8.93
CA ARG A 113 -15.87 9.10 -8.76
C ARG A 113 -16.66 8.19 -9.70
N SER A 114 -16.23 8.06 -10.96
CA SER A 114 -16.88 7.17 -11.93
C SER A 114 -16.84 5.71 -11.48
N ILE A 115 -15.70 5.25 -10.92
CA ILE A 115 -15.56 3.89 -10.42
C ILE A 115 -16.51 3.65 -9.24
N PHE A 116 -16.54 4.57 -8.25
CA PHE A 116 -17.46 4.47 -7.11
C PHE A 116 -18.92 4.38 -7.58
N VAL A 117 -19.35 5.28 -8.46
CA VAL A 117 -20.73 5.32 -8.94
C VAL A 117 -21.11 4.06 -9.72
N LYS A 118 -20.24 3.58 -10.61
CA LYS A 118 -20.49 2.36 -11.41
C LYS A 118 -20.65 1.11 -10.55
N SER A 119 -19.98 1.07 -9.42
CA SER A 119 -20.04 -0.05 -8.46
C SER A 119 -21.14 0.11 -7.40
N GLY A 120 -22.02 1.10 -7.55
CA GLY A 120 -23.10 1.35 -6.58
C GLY A 120 -22.63 2.01 -5.27
N GLY A 121 -21.40 2.50 -5.22
CA GLY A 121 -20.83 3.21 -4.09
C GLY A 121 -20.97 4.73 -4.21
N ASN A 122 -20.40 5.45 -3.26
CA ASN A 122 -20.42 6.91 -3.22
C ASN A 122 -19.07 7.46 -2.76
N LEU A 123 -18.50 8.37 -3.55
CA LEU A 123 -17.33 9.14 -3.17
C LEU A 123 -17.76 10.24 -2.21
N GLY A 124 -17.20 10.24 -1.01
CA GLY A 124 -17.45 11.22 0.04
C GLY A 124 -16.47 12.39 0.02
N THR A 125 -16.55 13.20 1.07
CA THR A 125 -15.57 14.24 1.36
C THR A 125 -14.41 13.67 2.19
N GLN A 126 -13.31 14.39 2.26
CA GLN A 126 -12.20 14.03 3.14
C GLN A 126 -12.68 13.92 4.60
N GLY A 127 -12.29 12.85 5.30
CA GLY A 127 -12.75 12.53 6.64
C GLY A 127 -14.00 11.64 6.69
N SER A 128 -14.65 11.36 5.54
CA SER A 128 -15.90 10.57 5.54
C SER A 128 -15.69 9.09 5.85
N ALA A 129 -14.54 8.51 5.51
CA ALA A 129 -14.23 7.11 5.75
C ALA A 129 -13.04 6.90 6.71
N SER A 130 -12.12 7.85 6.79
CA SER A 130 -10.86 7.70 7.55
C SER A 130 -11.06 7.54 9.06
N HIS A 131 -12.20 7.95 9.63
CA HIS A 131 -12.55 7.69 11.03
C HIS A 131 -12.72 6.19 11.34
N ASN A 132 -12.87 5.33 10.32
CA ASN A 132 -12.93 3.87 10.47
C ASN A 132 -11.54 3.20 10.46
N PHE A 133 -10.47 3.98 10.37
CA PHE A 133 -9.11 3.47 10.21
C PHE A 133 -8.14 4.18 11.16
N ASN A 134 -7.04 3.50 11.48
CA ASN A 134 -5.86 4.10 12.06
C ASN A 134 -4.71 4.11 11.05
N GLN A 135 -3.89 5.16 11.08
CA GLN A 135 -2.61 5.14 10.37
C GLN A 135 -1.56 4.51 11.26
N LEU A 136 -1.00 3.38 10.80
CA LEU A 136 0.04 2.63 11.51
C LEU A 136 1.29 2.50 10.64
N GLY A 137 2.43 2.36 11.28
CA GLY A 137 3.65 1.89 10.65
C GLY A 137 3.55 0.37 10.47
N ILE A 138 3.66 -0.09 9.23
CA ILE A 138 3.60 -1.50 8.85
C ILE A 138 4.95 -1.92 8.28
N ILE A 139 5.52 -2.97 8.90
CA ILE A 139 6.79 -3.57 8.44
C ILE A 139 6.50 -5.01 8.08
N LYS A 140 6.77 -5.40 6.83
CA LYS A 140 6.57 -6.77 6.34
C LYS A 140 7.91 -7.46 6.12
N ILE A 141 8.01 -8.69 6.59
CA ILE A 141 9.22 -9.52 6.56
C ILE A 141 8.83 -10.88 5.99
N ASP A 142 9.62 -11.42 5.05
CA ASP A 142 9.36 -12.73 4.46
C ASP A 142 9.35 -13.81 5.55
N LYS A 143 8.38 -14.71 5.45
CA LYS A 143 8.21 -15.84 6.39
C LYS A 143 9.47 -16.71 6.51
N LYS A 144 10.30 -16.75 5.48
CA LYS A 144 11.52 -17.56 5.44
C LYS A 144 12.69 -16.96 6.21
N GLU A 145 12.63 -15.67 6.55
CA GLU A 145 13.74 -14.97 7.23
C GLU A 145 13.85 -15.38 8.70
N ILE A 146 12.72 -15.67 9.36
CA ILE A 146 12.66 -15.90 10.81
C ILE A 146 11.41 -16.72 11.18
N SER A 147 11.45 -17.47 12.29
CA SER A 147 10.27 -18.21 12.77
C SER A 147 9.24 -17.31 13.46
N ASP A 148 8.00 -17.83 13.64
CA ASP A 148 6.89 -17.09 14.27
C ASP A 148 7.22 -16.70 15.71
N GLU A 149 7.81 -17.63 16.46
CA GLU A 149 8.17 -17.39 17.86
C GLU A 149 9.24 -16.31 17.97
N GLN A 150 10.30 -16.42 17.16
CA GLN A 150 11.42 -15.48 17.19
C GLN A 150 11.02 -14.07 16.75
N ILE A 151 10.20 -13.94 15.69
CA ILE A 151 9.76 -12.62 15.24
C ILE A 151 8.83 -11.97 16.25
N PHE A 152 7.98 -12.74 16.93
CA PHE A 152 7.09 -12.22 17.96
C PHE A 152 7.87 -11.61 19.12
N GLU A 153 8.88 -12.31 19.63
CA GLU A 153 9.76 -11.80 20.69
C GLU A 153 10.52 -10.55 20.24
N LEU A 154 11.10 -10.60 19.03
CA LEU A 154 11.86 -9.50 18.47
C LEU A 154 11.00 -8.25 18.21
N ALA A 155 9.74 -8.43 17.79
CA ALA A 155 8.80 -7.34 17.58
C ALA A 155 8.48 -6.60 18.88
N ILE A 156 8.20 -7.35 19.95
CA ILE A 156 7.96 -6.78 21.30
C ILE A 156 9.19 -6.01 21.78
N GLU A 157 10.38 -6.59 21.69
CA GLU A 157 11.64 -5.95 22.09
C GLU A 157 11.95 -4.70 21.27
N SER A 158 11.49 -4.67 20.00
CA SER A 158 11.68 -3.54 19.10
C SER A 158 10.68 -2.41 19.34
N GLY A 159 9.65 -2.60 20.19
CA GLY A 159 8.64 -1.60 20.50
C GLY A 159 7.44 -1.62 19.54
N ALA A 160 7.13 -2.76 18.95
CA ALA A 160 5.93 -2.94 18.14
C ALA A 160 4.69 -3.14 19.02
N ASP A 161 3.53 -2.71 18.52
CA ASP A 161 2.23 -2.91 19.18
C ASP A 161 1.64 -4.29 18.88
N GLU A 162 1.87 -4.81 17.64
CA GLU A 162 1.30 -6.07 17.19
C GLU A 162 2.24 -6.76 16.18
N CYS A 163 2.22 -8.10 16.20
CA CYS A 163 2.91 -8.95 15.23
C CYS A 163 1.95 -10.03 14.73
N ILE A 164 1.62 -9.98 13.44
CA ILE A 164 0.70 -10.90 12.77
C ILE A 164 1.47 -11.73 11.76
N SER A 165 1.42 -13.04 11.88
CA SER A 165 2.08 -13.96 10.93
C SER A 165 1.05 -14.70 10.08
N ASN A 166 1.34 -14.83 8.79
CA ASN A 166 0.60 -15.67 7.85
C ASN A 166 1.56 -16.62 7.11
N ASP A 167 1.10 -17.29 6.06
CA ASP A 167 1.90 -18.27 5.33
C ASP A 167 3.00 -17.63 4.46
N GLU A 168 2.92 -16.34 4.17
CA GLU A 168 3.82 -15.65 3.25
C GLU A 168 4.78 -14.69 3.97
N PHE A 169 4.30 -13.97 4.98
CA PHE A 169 5.07 -12.95 5.68
C PHE A 169 4.64 -12.75 7.13
N HIS A 170 5.48 -12.05 7.88
CA HIS A 170 5.17 -11.46 9.18
C HIS A 170 4.87 -9.98 8.97
N GLU A 171 3.79 -9.50 9.56
CA GLU A 171 3.39 -8.09 9.57
C GLU A 171 3.55 -7.54 10.99
N ILE A 172 4.42 -6.56 11.13
CA ILE A 172 4.69 -5.88 12.40
C ILE A 172 4.02 -4.51 12.34
N GLN A 173 3.20 -4.21 13.33
CA GLN A 173 2.47 -2.95 13.44
C GLN A 173 3.01 -2.12 14.60
N CYS A 174 3.17 -0.83 14.38
CA CYS A 174 3.63 0.12 15.38
C CYS A 174 3.01 1.50 15.15
N PRO A 175 3.12 2.43 16.12
CA PRO A 175 2.74 3.81 15.89
C PRO A 175 3.50 4.39 14.69
N MET A 176 2.82 5.18 13.86
CA MET A 176 3.39 5.79 12.66
C MET A 176 4.70 6.56 12.96
N SER A 177 4.79 7.22 14.12
CA SER A 177 5.98 7.96 14.55
C SER A 177 7.18 7.06 14.84
N GLU A 178 6.95 5.79 15.19
CA GLU A 178 7.97 4.86 15.66
C GLU A 178 8.48 3.91 14.58
N ILE A 179 7.91 3.93 13.38
CA ILE A 179 8.23 2.95 12.33
C ILE A 179 9.72 2.83 12.02
N TYR A 180 10.45 3.94 12.02
CA TYR A 180 11.89 3.92 11.75
C TYR A 180 12.72 3.41 12.93
N ASN A 181 12.28 3.67 14.17
CA ASN A 181 12.91 3.16 15.38
C ASN A 181 12.72 1.65 15.48
N VAL A 182 11.49 1.18 15.29
CA VAL A 182 11.16 -0.25 15.28
C VAL A 182 11.95 -0.95 14.17
N LYS A 183 11.94 -0.43 12.94
CA LYS A 183 12.71 -0.98 11.84
C LYS A 183 14.20 -1.09 12.17
N LYS A 184 14.80 -0.01 12.70
CA LYS A 184 16.23 0.02 13.08
C LYS A 184 16.57 -1.05 14.12
N ASN A 185 15.67 -1.36 15.04
CA ASN A 185 15.86 -2.41 16.01
C ASN A 185 15.80 -3.79 15.34
N LEU A 186 14.82 -4.01 14.45
CA LEU A 186 14.68 -5.24 13.68
C LEU A 186 15.88 -5.50 12.75
N GLU A 187 16.47 -4.46 12.16
CA GLU A 187 17.64 -4.53 11.27
C GLU A 187 18.90 -5.11 11.95
N LYS A 188 18.94 -5.18 13.28
CA LYS A 188 20.05 -5.82 14.02
C LYS A 188 20.05 -7.34 13.81
N THR A 189 18.91 -7.94 13.50
CA THR A 189 18.74 -9.39 13.35
C THR A 189 18.26 -9.77 11.95
N ILE A 190 17.45 -8.91 11.29
CA ILE A 190 16.81 -9.18 10.02
C ILE A 190 17.48 -8.35 8.93
N ALA A 191 17.92 -9.02 7.86
CA ALA A 191 18.59 -8.38 6.73
C ALA A 191 17.61 -7.92 5.64
N ASN A 192 16.52 -8.65 5.41
CA ASN A 192 15.63 -8.41 4.29
C ASN A 192 14.20 -8.09 4.75
N PHE A 193 13.68 -6.98 4.24
CA PHE A 193 12.31 -6.52 4.50
C PHE A 193 11.56 -6.46 3.16
N ILE A 194 10.31 -6.92 3.15
CA ILE A 194 9.43 -6.82 1.99
C ILE A 194 9.02 -5.35 1.79
N SER A 195 8.49 -4.73 2.85
CA SER A 195 8.07 -3.32 2.84
C SER A 195 8.21 -2.67 4.21
N THR A 196 8.23 -1.34 4.20
CA THR A 196 8.21 -0.50 5.40
C THR A 196 7.41 0.75 5.02
N GLU A 197 6.14 0.78 5.38
CA GLU A 197 5.18 1.77 4.89
C GLU A 197 4.22 2.20 5.99
N ILE A 198 3.59 3.36 5.80
CA ILE A 198 2.48 3.80 6.64
C ILE A 198 1.20 3.39 5.93
N GLU A 199 0.39 2.57 6.57
CA GLU A 199 -0.85 2.05 6.00
C GLU A 199 -2.07 2.49 6.84
N TRP A 200 -3.24 2.51 6.20
CA TRP A 200 -4.53 2.68 6.85
C TRP A 200 -5.08 1.31 7.25
N VAL A 201 -5.07 1.04 8.55
CA VAL A 201 -5.54 -0.23 9.12
C VAL A 201 -6.94 -0.03 9.67
N PRO A 202 -7.94 -0.83 9.26
CA PRO A 202 -9.31 -0.67 9.70
C PRO A 202 -9.48 -0.99 11.18
N LEU A 203 -10.24 -0.14 11.89
CA LEU A 203 -10.63 -0.35 13.30
C LEU A 203 -11.68 -1.44 13.45
N SER A 204 -12.52 -1.62 12.43
CA SER A 204 -13.56 -2.64 12.39
C SER A 204 -13.74 -3.16 10.98
N SER A 205 -14.05 -4.43 10.86
CA SER A 205 -14.30 -5.08 9.57
C SER A 205 -15.76 -4.95 9.16
N ALA A 206 -16.02 -4.73 7.88
CA ALA A 206 -17.33 -4.83 7.25
C ALA A 206 -17.44 -6.20 6.57
N ASP A 207 -18.38 -7.02 7.05
CA ASP A 207 -18.66 -8.32 6.45
C ASP A 207 -19.46 -8.15 5.16
N VAL A 208 -18.99 -8.75 4.07
CA VAL A 208 -19.68 -8.75 2.79
C VAL A 208 -20.34 -10.12 2.57
N GLU A 209 -21.61 -10.11 2.12
CA GLU A 209 -22.34 -11.32 1.79
C GLU A 209 -21.70 -12.05 0.59
N LYS A 210 -21.78 -13.40 0.58
CA LYS A 210 -21.09 -14.23 -0.42
C LYS A 210 -21.40 -13.88 -1.87
N ASP A 211 -22.64 -13.54 -2.16
CA ASP A 211 -23.12 -13.16 -3.49
C ASP A 211 -22.60 -11.80 -3.96
N LYS A 212 -22.10 -10.97 -3.04
CA LYS A 212 -21.57 -9.61 -3.33
C LYS A 212 -20.05 -9.53 -3.28
N VAL A 213 -19.38 -10.59 -2.85
CA VAL A 213 -17.90 -10.62 -2.73
C VAL A 213 -17.24 -10.32 -4.06
N GLU A 214 -17.72 -10.90 -5.17
CA GLU A 214 -17.14 -10.69 -6.49
C GLU A 214 -17.25 -9.22 -6.94
N ALA A 215 -18.41 -8.58 -6.72
CA ALA A 215 -18.61 -7.16 -7.03
C ALA A 215 -17.72 -6.24 -6.19
N ALA A 216 -17.53 -6.58 -4.91
CA ALA A 216 -16.65 -5.83 -4.03
C ALA A 216 -15.16 -5.97 -4.45
N ILE A 217 -14.74 -7.16 -4.87
CA ILE A 217 -13.40 -7.41 -5.42
C ILE A 217 -13.19 -6.61 -6.70
N GLU A 218 -14.12 -6.69 -7.66
CA GLU A 218 -14.04 -5.97 -8.93
C GLU A 218 -13.98 -4.44 -8.72
N PHE A 219 -14.71 -3.92 -7.75
CA PHE A 219 -14.65 -2.52 -7.36
C PHE A 219 -13.25 -2.11 -6.87
N LEU A 220 -12.67 -2.86 -5.93
CA LEU A 220 -11.35 -2.57 -5.40
C LEU A 220 -10.27 -2.72 -6.48
N GLU A 221 -10.35 -3.75 -7.33
CA GLU A 221 -9.47 -3.94 -8.49
C GLU A 221 -9.57 -2.76 -9.46
N SER A 222 -10.78 -2.27 -9.73
CA SER A 222 -10.99 -1.13 -10.62
C SER A 222 -10.34 0.16 -10.10
N LEU A 223 -10.37 0.38 -8.78
CA LEU A 223 -9.66 1.49 -8.15
C LEU A 223 -8.14 1.33 -8.26
N GLU A 224 -7.63 0.14 -7.96
CA GLU A 224 -6.20 -0.14 -8.05
C GLU A 224 -5.69 -0.11 -9.50
N ASP A 225 -6.55 -0.34 -10.46
CA ASP A 225 -6.21 -0.33 -11.90
C ASP A 225 -6.04 1.08 -12.47
N ASP A 226 -6.49 2.11 -11.77
CA ASP A 226 -6.24 3.50 -12.19
C ASP A 226 -4.75 3.85 -12.04
N ASP A 227 -4.17 4.47 -13.07
CA ASP A 227 -2.74 4.76 -13.15
C ASP A 227 -2.26 5.80 -12.12
N ASP A 228 -3.16 6.63 -11.60
CA ASP A 228 -2.85 7.63 -10.60
C ASP A 228 -3.01 7.11 -9.18
N VAL A 229 -3.72 6.00 -8.97
CA VAL A 229 -3.91 5.38 -7.66
C VAL A 229 -2.65 4.63 -7.25
N GLN A 230 -2.13 4.92 -6.07
CA GLN A 230 -0.98 4.23 -5.48
C GLN A 230 -1.44 3.08 -4.58
N SER A 231 -2.37 3.35 -3.67
CA SER A 231 -2.85 2.38 -2.69
C SER A 231 -4.35 2.51 -2.47
N VAL A 232 -5.01 1.38 -2.21
CA VAL A 232 -6.43 1.30 -1.84
C VAL A 232 -6.53 0.53 -0.54
N TYR A 233 -7.16 1.14 0.47
CA TYR A 233 -7.40 0.53 1.76
C TYR A 233 -8.89 0.38 1.97
N SER A 234 -9.31 -0.75 2.52
CA SER A 234 -10.72 -1.01 2.81
C SER A 234 -10.89 -1.77 4.12
N ASN A 235 -12.06 -1.64 4.72
CA ASN A 235 -12.42 -2.41 5.91
C ASN A 235 -13.15 -3.71 5.58
N ILE A 236 -13.09 -4.16 4.33
CA ILE A 236 -13.76 -5.38 3.88
C ILE A 236 -13.24 -6.61 4.63
N ASN A 237 -14.17 -7.46 5.05
CA ASN A 237 -13.88 -8.79 5.55
C ASN A 237 -14.60 -9.82 4.69
N PHE A 238 -13.82 -10.69 4.07
CA PHE A 238 -14.39 -11.83 3.33
C PHE A 238 -14.71 -12.93 4.33
N LYS A 239 -15.98 -13.02 4.75
CA LYS A 239 -16.44 -14.15 5.56
C LYS A 239 -16.27 -15.42 4.75
N ASN A 240 -15.34 -16.27 5.18
CA ASN A 240 -15.15 -17.66 4.76
C ASN A 240 -15.69 -18.01 3.37
N SER A 241 -14.94 -17.65 2.36
CA SER A 241 -15.09 -18.25 1.03
C SER A 241 -14.37 -19.58 0.99
#